data_f4e4b1681cc7ebc302a14490e2c520f8
#
_entry.id   f4e4b1681cc7ebc302a14490e2c520f8
#
_cell.length_a   1.000
_cell.length_b   1.000
_cell.length_c   1.000
_cell.angle_alpha   90.00
_cell.angle_beta   90.00
_cell.angle_gamma   90.00
#
_symmetry.space_group_name_H-M   'P 1'
#
loop_
_entity.id
_entity.type
_entity.pdbx_description
1 polymer ?
#
loop_
_entity_poly.entity_id
_entity_poly.type
_entity_poly.pdbx_seq_one_letter_code
_entity_poly.pdbx_strand_id
1 'polypeptide(L)'
;VVQTAGNGYLCDQFQNSKVNLRTDQYGGSKENRARFTLELLDAVIAAIGATKVALRFSPWGTVLMPLDADPISTFSYVLGEVEKRGVAYVCLTQPRTDLFLSENVKWANLHDAVKDGSMVAKVEEINLLPFEAMLKTTPKLSTGGYDGKNCFEEVEKGELDAITFARWFIGNPDLVEKIRLGLRLTERNVETTYSNGPGGYTDYPVGEVV
;
A
#
# COMPACT_ATOMS: atom_id res chain seq x y z
N VAL A 1 11.84 10.22 3.69
CA VAL A 1 11.90 9.29 2.51
C VAL A 1 10.88 8.20 2.69
N VAL A 2 10.11 7.88 1.63
CA VAL A 2 9.21 6.72 1.61
C VAL A 2 9.79 5.67 0.67
N GLN A 3 10.21 4.53 1.22
CA GLN A 3 10.65 3.37 0.43
C GLN A 3 9.41 2.61 -0.07
N THR A 4 9.23 2.57 -1.38
CA THR A 4 8.15 1.77 -1.98
C THR A 4 8.56 0.31 -2.05
N ALA A 5 7.86 -0.54 -1.28
CA ALA A 5 8.04 -1.98 -1.22
C ALA A 5 6.75 -2.73 -1.59
N GLY A 6 6.02 -2.21 -2.56
CA GLY A 6 4.75 -2.73 -3.04
C GLY A 6 4.50 -2.40 -4.51
N ASN A 7 3.32 -2.74 -5.03
CA ASN A 7 2.84 -2.49 -6.39
C ASN A 7 3.75 -3.05 -7.51
N GLY A 8 4.46 -4.16 -7.27
CA GLY A 8 5.29 -4.82 -8.26
C GLY A 8 6.62 -4.15 -8.56
N TYR A 9 7.05 -3.15 -7.76
CA TYR A 9 8.36 -2.53 -7.92
C TYR A 9 9.48 -3.35 -7.26
N LEU A 10 10.72 -2.90 -7.38
CA LEU A 10 11.92 -3.68 -7.09
C LEU A 10 11.90 -4.44 -5.76
N CYS A 11 11.60 -3.78 -4.64
CA CYS A 11 11.53 -4.45 -3.34
C CYS A 11 10.46 -5.55 -3.30
N ASP A 12 9.29 -5.27 -3.88
CA ASP A 12 8.17 -6.20 -3.95
C ASP A 12 8.52 -7.43 -4.81
N GLN A 13 9.22 -7.23 -5.93
CA GLN A 13 9.71 -8.31 -6.79
C GLN A 13 10.67 -9.26 -6.05
N PHE A 14 11.51 -8.75 -5.15
CA PHE A 14 12.34 -9.61 -4.30
C PHE A 14 11.53 -10.39 -3.26
N GLN A 15 10.47 -9.80 -2.70
CA GLN A 15 9.64 -10.42 -1.66
C GLN A 15 8.72 -11.51 -2.21
N ASN A 16 8.20 -11.34 -3.43
CA ASN A 16 7.19 -12.21 -4.02
C ASN A 16 7.76 -13.58 -4.42
N SER A 17 7.19 -14.63 -3.85
CA SER A 17 7.65 -16.02 -4.06
C SER A 17 7.41 -16.55 -5.47
N LYS A 18 6.47 -16.00 -6.22
CA LYS A 18 6.19 -16.40 -7.62
C LYS A 18 7.07 -15.66 -8.63
N VAL A 19 7.66 -14.53 -8.22
CA VAL A 19 8.53 -13.69 -9.08
C VAL A 19 10.00 -13.94 -8.78
N ASN A 20 10.35 -14.00 -7.50
CA ASN A 20 11.72 -14.24 -7.06
C ASN A 20 12.06 -15.73 -7.07
N LEU A 21 12.60 -16.20 -8.18
CA LEU A 21 13.05 -17.60 -8.38
C LEU A 21 14.54 -17.77 -8.11
N ARG A 22 15.19 -16.83 -7.40
CA ARG A 22 16.61 -16.89 -7.06
C ARG A 22 16.90 -18.06 -6.12
N THR A 23 18.11 -18.61 -6.23
CA THR A 23 18.61 -19.71 -5.39
C THR A 23 19.75 -19.30 -4.46
N ASP A 24 20.11 -18.03 -4.48
CA ASP A 24 21.13 -17.43 -3.59
C ASP A 24 20.49 -16.89 -2.29
N GLN A 25 21.27 -16.15 -1.53
CA GLN A 25 20.84 -15.55 -0.24
C GLN A 25 19.66 -14.56 -0.33
N TYR A 26 19.23 -14.18 -1.53
CA TYR A 26 18.08 -13.28 -1.76
C TYR A 26 16.85 -14.02 -2.27
N GLY A 27 16.85 -15.38 -2.34
CA GLY A 27 15.74 -16.17 -2.85
C GLY A 27 15.41 -17.37 -1.96
N GLY A 28 14.34 -18.09 -2.31
CA GLY A 28 13.84 -19.25 -1.56
C GLY A 28 13.00 -18.86 -0.35
N SER A 29 13.51 -18.92 0.88
CA SER A 29 12.75 -18.63 2.09
C SER A 29 12.28 -17.16 2.17
N LYS A 30 11.22 -16.90 2.94
CA LYS A 30 10.72 -15.53 3.14
C LYS A 30 11.78 -14.60 3.75
N GLU A 31 12.65 -15.14 4.60
CA GLU A 31 13.77 -14.40 5.22
C GLU A 31 14.76 -13.93 4.15
N ASN A 32 15.10 -14.81 3.23
CA ASN A 32 15.98 -14.48 2.12
C ASN A 32 15.33 -13.51 1.13
N ARG A 33 14.07 -13.72 0.77
CA ARG A 33 13.33 -12.80 -0.12
C ARG A 33 13.14 -11.41 0.49
N ALA A 34 13.00 -11.30 1.81
CA ALA A 34 12.93 -10.03 2.53
C ALA A 34 14.27 -9.30 2.62
N ARG A 35 15.38 -10.00 2.53
CA ARG A 35 16.74 -9.50 2.77
C ARG A 35 17.04 -8.22 2.01
N PHE A 36 16.78 -8.19 0.70
CA PHE A 36 17.06 -7.00 -0.11
C PHE A 36 16.32 -5.76 0.39
N THR A 37 15.02 -5.89 0.71
CA THR A 37 14.22 -4.79 1.24
C THR A 37 14.75 -4.28 2.58
N LEU A 38 15.19 -5.20 3.45
CA LEU A 38 15.68 -4.86 4.78
C LEU A 38 17.10 -4.24 4.72
N GLU A 39 17.98 -4.75 3.88
CA GLU A 39 19.31 -4.16 3.67
C GLU A 39 19.23 -2.74 3.07
N LEU A 40 18.32 -2.53 2.10
CA LEU A 40 18.05 -1.20 1.57
C LEU A 40 17.51 -0.27 2.65
N LEU A 41 16.55 -0.75 3.47
CA LEU A 41 16.00 0.00 4.58
C LEU A 41 17.10 0.39 5.57
N ASP A 42 17.96 -0.55 5.98
CA ASP A 42 19.06 -0.31 6.91
C ASP A 42 20.07 0.72 6.37
N ALA A 43 20.38 0.66 5.08
CA ALA A 43 21.25 1.65 4.43
C ALA A 43 20.63 3.05 4.42
N VAL A 44 19.34 3.18 4.15
CA VAL A 44 18.62 4.47 4.18
C VAL A 44 18.55 5.00 5.62
N ILE A 45 18.24 4.15 6.58
CA ILE A 45 18.21 4.52 8.01
C ILE A 45 19.59 5.01 8.47
N ALA A 46 20.66 4.33 8.09
CA ALA A 46 22.02 4.74 8.42
C ALA A 46 22.37 6.12 7.85
N ALA A 47 21.85 6.44 6.66
CA ALA A 47 22.13 7.72 6.01
C ALA A 47 21.36 8.92 6.59
N ILE A 48 20.10 8.74 7.00
CA ILE A 48 19.23 9.89 7.34
C ILE A 48 18.49 9.74 8.69
N GLY A 49 18.59 8.61 9.35
CA GLY A 49 17.91 8.29 10.62
C GLY A 49 16.51 7.67 10.42
N ALA A 50 16.16 6.72 11.26
CA ALA A 50 14.92 5.92 11.16
C ALA A 50 13.65 6.77 11.16
N THR A 51 13.57 7.80 11.99
CA THR A 51 12.41 8.70 12.11
C THR A 51 12.11 9.54 10.86
N LYS A 52 12.98 9.50 9.86
CA LYS A 52 12.79 10.16 8.55
C LYS A 52 12.50 9.18 7.43
N VAL A 53 12.36 7.90 7.74
CA VAL A 53 12.14 6.83 6.77
C VAL A 53 10.79 6.19 7.02
N ALA A 54 10.05 5.95 5.96
CA ALA A 54 8.80 5.21 5.98
C ALA A 54 8.80 4.15 4.86
N LEU A 55 7.90 3.17 4.96
CA LEU A 55 7.71 2.15 3.93
C LEU A 55 6.25 2.10 3.49
N ARG A 56 6.06 1.70 2.22
CA ARG A 56 4.75 1.41 1.68
C ARG A 56 4.71 -0.01 1.12
N PHE A 57 3.72 -0.78 1.56
CA PHE A 57 3.49 -2.16 1.13
C PHE A 57 2.10 -2.34 0.49
N SER A 58 1.99 -3.31 -0.40
CA SER A 58 0.73 -3.75 -1.00
C SER A 58 0.58 -5.28 -0.89
N PRO A 59 0.29 -5.82 0.30
CA PRO A 59 0.30 -7.27 0.53
C PRO A 59 -0.62 -8.05 -0.42
N TRP A 60 -1.75 -7.47 -0.81
CA TRP A 60 -2.72 -8.04 -1.74
C TRP A 60 -2.61 -7.44 -3.15
N GLY A 61 -1.44 -6.85 -3.48
CA GLY A 61 -1.22 -6.17 -4.76
C GLY A 61 -1.16 -7.15 -5.94
N THR A 62 -1.78 -6.74 -7.06
CA THR A 62 -1.72 -7.45 -8.35
C THR A 62 -1.14 -6.55 -9.45
N VAL A 63 -0.73 -5.35 -9.10
CA VAL A 63 -0.18 -4.38 -10.04
C VAL A 63 1.21 -4.82 -10.47
N LEU A 64 1.43 -4.95 -11.77
CA LEU A 64 2.69 -5.30 -12.44
C LEU A 64 3.24 -6.70 -12.12
N MET A 65 2.61 -7.49 -11.25
CA MET A 65 3.06 -8.86 -10.93
C MET A 65 1.93 -9.70 -10.35
N PRO A 66 2.07 -11.06 -10.34
CA PRO A 66 1.09 -11.94 -9.71
C PRO A 66 1.07 -11.75 -8.18
N LEU A 67 -0.04 -12.17 -7.56
CA LEU A 67 -0.13 -12.32 -6.10
C LEU A 67 0.98 -13.24 -5.57
N ASP A 68 1.54 -12.91 -4.42
CA ASP A 68 2.43 -13.83 -3.69
C ASP A 68 1.70 -15.14 -3.37
N ALA A 69 2.42 -16.25 -3.31
CA ALA A 69 1.82 -17.54 -2.97
C ALA A 69 1.37 -17.62 -1.51
N ASP A 70 2.04 -16.92 -0.60
CA ASP A 70 1.70 -16.82 0.83
C ASP A 70 1.94 -15.38 1.33
N PRO A 71 1.03 -14.46 0.98
CA PRO A 71 1.22 -13.04 1.32
C PRO A 71 1.21 -12.80 2.84
N ILE A 72 0.40 -13.56 3.59
CA ILE A 72 0.34 -13.41 5.04
C ILE A 72 1.69 -13.72 5.68
N SER A 73 2.28 -14.86 5.37
CA SER A 73 3.59 -15.25 5.90
C SER A 73 4.70 -14.30 5.45
N THR A 74 4.72 -13.93 4.16
CA THR A 74 5.74 -13.06 3.59
C THR A 74 5.71 -11.67 4.23
N PHE A 75 4.56 -11.00 4.20
CA PHE A 75 4.49 -9.61 4.66
C PHE A 75 4.47 -9.49 6.19
N SER A 76 3.90 -10.47 6.93
CA SER A 76 4.01 -10.46 8.40
C SER A 76 5.46 -10.56 8.86
N TYR A 77 6.29 -11.36 8.19
CA TYR A 77 7.72 -11.43 8.49
C TYR A 77 8.41 -10.09 8.22
N VAL A 78 8.24 -9.53 7.03
CA VAL A 78 8.87 -8.26 6.66
C VAL A 78 8.46 -7.13 7.61
N LEU A 79 7.17 -7.01 7.91
CA LEU A 79 6.63 -5.97 8.80
C LEU A 79 7.12 -6.14 10.24
N GLY A 80 7.24 -7.37 10.75
CA GLY A 80 7.85 -7.63 12.04
C GLY A 80 9.32 -7.21 12.11
N GLU A 81 10.06 -7.33 11.01
CA GLU A 81 11.44 -6.84 10.91
C GLU A 81 11.52 -5.30 10.78
N VAL A 82 10.55 -4.69 10.07
CA VAL A 82 10.44 -3.22 9.97
C VAL A 82 10.10 -2.59 11.32
N GLU A 83 9.17 -3.18 12.09
CA GLU A 83 8.80 -2.73 13.44
C GLU A 83 10.03 -2.55 14.35
N LYS A 84 10.98 -3.50 14.31
CA LYS A 84 12.21 -3.45 15.12
C LYS A 84 13.12 -2.26 14.80
N ARG A 85 12.95 -1.61 13.67
CA ARG A 85 13.80 -0.53 13.15
C ARG A 85 13.33 0.87 13.50
N GLY A 86 12.12 1.01 14.07
CA GLY A 86 11.58 2.28 14.54
C GLY A 86 11.44 3.35 13.46
N VAL A 87 10.94 2.95 12.28
CA VAL A 87 10.67 3.87 11.16
C VAL A 87 9.56 4.85 11.49
N ALA A 88 9.46 5.94 10.72
CA ALA A 88 8.47 7.00 10.96
C ALA A 88 7.02 6.48 10.86
N TYR A 89 6.72 5.66 9.88
CA TYR A 89 5.44 5.01 9.69
C TYR A 89 5.51 3.89 8.63
N VAL A 90 4.49 3.04 8.63
CA VAL A 90 4.23 2.10 7.54
C VAL A 90 2.89 2.43 6.91
N CYS A 91 2.83 2.47 5.57
CA CYS A 91 1.61 2.66 4.81
C CYS A 91 1.22 1.34 4.11
N LEU A 92 0.03 0.83 4.38
CA LEU A 92 -0.50 -0.40 3.79
C LEU A 92 -1.58 -0.08 2.75
N THR A 93 -1.53 -0.77 1.61
CA THR A 93 -2.53 -0.62 0.55
C THR A 93 -3.67 -1.61 0.78
N GLN A 94 -4.91 -1.11 0.83
CA GLN A 94 -6.13 -1.90 1.00
C GLN A 94 -6.30 -2.94 -0.12
N PRO A 95 -6.80 -4.17 0.19
CA PRO A 95 -7.02 -5.22 -0.81
C PRO A 95 -8.03 -4.84 -1.89
N ARG A 96 -9.01 -4.00 -1.55
CA ARG A 96 -10.06 -3.50 -2.46
C ARG A 96 -9.53 -2.59 -3.58
N THR A 97 -8.29 -2.11 -3.48
CA THR A 97 -7.73 -1.15 -4.44
C THR A 97 -6.81 -1.82 -5.43
N ASP A 98 -6.99 -1.45 -6.69
CA ASP A 98 -6.07 -1.75 -7.78
C ASP A 98 -5.87 -0.51 -8.67
N LEU A 99 -4.84 -0.51 -9.52
CA LEU A 99 -4.56 0.58 -10.45
C LEU A 99 -5.40 0.46 -11.73
N PHE A 100 -5.64 -0.77 -12.17
CA PHE A 100 -6.24 -1.08 -13.46
C PHE A 100 -7.59 -1.81 -13.34
N LEU A 101 -7.84 -2.48 -12.23
CA LEU A 101 -9.04 -3.29 -12.00
C LEU A 101 -10.08 -2.52 -11.18
N SER A 102 -11.35 -2.75 -11.47
CA SER A 102 -12.42 -2.35 -10.57
C SER A 102 -12.38 -3.17 -9.28
N GLU A 103 -12.97 -2.65 -8.21
CA GLU A 103 -13.01 -3.33 -6.92
C GLU A 103 -13.62 -4.74 -7.02
N ASN A 104 -14.73 -4.90 -7.74
CA ASN A 104 -15.39 -6.19 -7.92
C ASN A 104 -14.48 -7.21 -8.62
N VAL A 105 -13.78 -6.80 -9.69
CA VAL A 105 -12.85 -7.67 -10.41
C VAL A 105 -11.65 -8.03 -9.52
N LYS A 106 -11.15 -7.07 -8.75
CA LYS A 106 -10.08 -7.31 -7.79
C LYS A 106 -10.46 -8.35 -6.73
N TRP A 107 -11.65 -8.22 -6.14
CA TRP A 107 -12.16 -9.21 -5.17
C TRP A 107 -12.36 -10.58 -5.79
N ALA A 108 -12.93 -10.67 -7.00
CA ALA A 108 -13.07 -11.93 -7.69
C ALA A 108 -11.72 -12.63 -7.89
N ASN A 109 -10.71 -11.92 -8.36
CA ASN A 109 -9.36 -12.47 -8.55
C ASN A 109 -8.72 -12.97 -7.25
N LEU A 110 -8.91 -12.26 -6.13
CA LEU A 110 -8.40 -12.66 -4.82
C LEU A 110 -9.11 -13.95 -4.32
N HIS A 111 -10.42 -14.01 -4.45
CA HIS A 111 -11.22 -15.19 -4.06
C HIS A 111 -10.89 -16.42 -4.94
N ASP A 112 -10.71 -16.22 -6.24
CA ASP A 112 -10.34 -17.29 -7.15
C ASP A 112 -8.94 -17.84 -6.81
N ALA A 113 -7.98 -16.98 -6.47
CA ALA A 113 -6.65 -17.39 -6.06
C ALA A 113 -6.63 -18.22 -4.75
N VAL A 114 -7.54 -17.94 -3.81
CA VAL A 114 -7.74 -18.79 -2.63
C VAL A 114 -8.38 -20.13 -3.03
N LYS A 115 -9.40 -20.09 -3.87
CA LYS A 115 -10.19 -21.27 -4.29
C LYS A 115 -9.37 -22.26 -5.11
N ASP A 116 -8.52 -21.79 -6.01
CA ASP A 116 -7.68 -22.64 -6.86
C ASP A 116 -6.36 -23.05 -6.19
N GLY A 117 -6.11 -22.56 -4.97
CA GLY A 117 -4.91 -22.87 -4.18
C GLY A 117 -3.63 -22.17 -4.66
N SER A 118 -3.74 -21.20 -5.56
CA SER A 118 -2.60 -20.41 -6.02
C SER A 118 -2.13 -19.38 -4.98
N MET A 119 -2.93 -19.14 -3.94
CA MET A 119 -2.63 -18.30 -2.79
C MET A 119 -3.03 -18.99 -1.48
N VAL A 120 -2.12 -19.03 -0.52
CA VAL A 120 -2.37 -19.57 0.82
C VAL A 120 -2.94 -18.47 1.70
N ALA A 121 -4.27 -18.44 1.80
CA ALA A 121 -5.04 -17.58 2.69
C ALA A 121 -6.46 -18.12 2.82
N LYS A 122 -7.22 -17.63 3.79
CA LYS A 122 -8.68 -17.75 3.79
C LYS A 122 -9.30 -16.44 3.28
N VAL A 123 -10.51 -16.52 2.75
CA VAL A 123 -11.20 -15.33 2.22
C VAL A 123 -11.39 -14.26 3.29
N GLU A 124 -11.72 -14.65 4.51
CA GLU A 124 -11.87 -13.75 5.66
C GLU A 124 -10.56 -13.11 6.15
N GLU A 125 -9.41 -13.65 5.74
CA GLU A 125 -8.08 -13.11 6.04
C GLU A 125 -7.61 -12.07 5.02
N ILE A 126 -8.35 -11.88 3.91
CA ILE A 126 -8.03 -10.87 2.88
C ILE A 126 -8.41 -9.48 3.39
N ASN A 127 -7.62 -8.98 4.33
CA ASN A 127 -7.73 -7.65 4.93
C ASN A 127 -6.34 -7.22 5.43
N LEU A 128 -6.23 -6.08 6.11
CA LEU A 128 -4.94 -5.60 6.62
C LEU A 128 -4.63 -6.04 8.05
N LEU A 129 -5.59 -6.59 8.79
CA LEU A 129 -5.43 -6.94 10.21
C LEU A 129 -4.21 -7.83 10.51
N PRO A 130 -3.91 -8.89 9.72
CA PRO A 130 -2.73 -9.72 9.97
C PRO A 130 -1.41 -8.93 9.92
N PHE A 131 -1.37 -7.91 9.09
CA PHE A 131 -0.19 -7.07 8.87
C PHE A 131 -0.09 -5.94 9.90
N GLU A 132 -1.21 -5.31 10.22
CA GLU A 132 -1.32 -4.27 11.24
C GLU A 132 -0.95 -4.80 12.63
N ALA A 133 -1.26 -6.07 12.90
CA ALA A 133 -0.88 -6.75 14.13
C ALA A 133 0.64 -6.86 14.34
N MET A 134 1.44 -6.75 13.28
CA MET A 134 2.90 -6.74 13.36
C MET A 134 3.46 -5.39 13.80
N LEU A 135 2.72 -4.31 13.61
CA LEU A 135 3.10 -2.94 13.90
C LEU A 135 2.51 -2.52 15.26
N LYS A 136 3.30 -2.60 16.31
CA LYS A 136 2.87 -2.34 17.68
C LYS A 136 3.14 -0.90 18.12
N THR A 137 4.24 -0.34 17.66
CA THR A 137 4.71 1.01 18.02
C THR A 137 4.92 1.90 16.80
N THR A 138 5.14 1.31 15.64
CA THR A 138 5.26 2.04 14.37
C THR A 138 3.89 2.55 13.94
N PRO A 139 3.73 3.85 13.67
CA PRO A 139 2.48 4.41 13.16
C PRO A 139 2.00 3.72 11.87
N LYS A 140 0.71 3.43 11.82
CA LYS A 140 0.03 2.69 10.75
C LYS A 140 -0.80 3.63 9.90
N LEU A 141 -0.45 3.73 8.63
CA LEU A 141 -1.22 4.47 7.65
C LEU A 141 -1.83 3.49 6.64
N SER A 142 -3.01 3.81 6.16
CA SER A 142 -3.65 3.04 5.10
C SER A 142 -3.94 3.88 3.87
N THR A 143 -3.98 3.25 2.71
CA THR A 143 -4.29 3.89 1.43
C THR A 143 -5.13 2.98 0.54
N GLY A 144 -5.91 3.61 -0.34
CA GLY A 144 -6.67 2.88 -1.37
C GLY A 144 -8.12 2.60 -1.02
N GLY A 145 -9.02 3.01 -1.91
CA GLY A 145 -10.46 2.83 -1.75
C GLY A 145 -11.09 3.71 -0.67
N TYR A 146 -10.39 4.74 -0.20
CA TYR A 146 -10.94 5.75 0.69
C TYR A 146 -11.47 6.95 -0.09
N ASP A 147 -12.54 7.52 0.43
CA ASP A 147 -13.17 8.77 -0.02
C ASP A 147 -13.57 9.63 1.19
N GLY A 148 -14.29 10.71 0.96
CA GLY A 148 -14.74 11.61 2.02
C GLY A 148 -15.78 11.02 2.99
N LYS A 149 -16.32 9.83 2.72
CA LYS A 149 -17.34 9.18 3.56
C LYS A 149 -16.78 8.09 4.45
N ASN A 150 -15.78 7.37 3.98
CA ASN A 150 -15.26 6.17 4.66
C ASN A 150 -13.86 6.34 5.27
N CYS A 151 -13.27 7.53 5.20
CA CYS A 151 -11.91 7.76 5.69
C CYS A 151 -11.78 8.04 7.19
N PHE A 152 -12.87 8.19 7.92
CA PHE A 152 -12.84 8.57 9.33
C PHE A 152 -12.88 7.38 10.28
N GLU A 153 -13.65 6.35 9.95
CA GLU A 153 -14.04 5.28 10.86
C GLU A 153 -12.86 4.57 11.52
N GLU A 154 -11.88 4.12 10.71
CA GLU A 154 -10.72 3.34 11.21
C GLU A 154 -9.78 4.22 12.05
N VAL A 155 -9.69 5.53 11.73
CA VAL A 155 -8.89 6.49 12.50
C VAL A 155 -9.60 6.84 13.82
N GLU A 156 -10.90 7.06 13.80
CA GLU A 156 -11.69 7.37 15.01
C GLU A 156 -11.70 6.19 16.00
N LYS A 157 -11.67 4.96 15.49
CA LYS A 157 -11.53 3.75 16.32
C LYS A 157 -10.10 3.53 16.86
N GLY A 158 -9.12 4.30 16.40
CA GLY A 158 -7.70 4.11 16.74
C GLY A 158 -7.07 2.86 16.12
N GLU A 159 -7.68 2.31 15.08
CA GLU A 159 -7.15 1.18 14.32
C GLU A 159 -6.00 1.61 13.42
N LEU A 160 -6.10 2.82 12.87
CA LEU A 160 -5.08 3.49 12.06
C LEU A 160 -4.75 4.88 12.61
N ASP A 161 -3.52 5.34 12.37
CA ASP A 161 -3.09 6.68 12.75
C ASP A 161 -3.47 7.73 11.70
N ALA A 162 -3.52 7.35 10.41
CA ALA A 162 -3.96 8.25 9.34
C ALA A 162 -4.33 7.48 8.06
N ILE A 163 -5.09 8.17 7.19
CA ILE A 163 -5.42 7.73 5.84
C ILE A 163 -4.65 8.58 4.83
N THR A 164 -4.15 7.94 3.77
CA THR A 164 -3.45 8.64 2.70
C THR A 164 -4.23 8.60 1.39
N PHE A 165 -4.28 9.74 0.71
CA PHE A 165 -4.96 9.92 -0.55
C PHE A 165 -3.96 10.26 -1.67
N ALA A 166 -4.15 9.70 -2.86
CA ALA A 166 -3.43 10.11 -4.06
C ALA A 166 -4.41 10.55 -5.15
N ARG A 167 -5.24 9.61 -5.62
CA ARG A 167 -6.14 9.86 -6.78
C ARG A 167 -7.12 11.00 -6.59
N TRP A 168 -7.67 11.15 -5.38
CA TRP A 168 -8.57 12.26 -5.06
C TRP A 168 -7.86 13.61 -5.00
N PHE A 169 -6.57 13.66 -4.62
CA PHE A 169 -5.79 14.89 -4.66
C PHE A 169 -5.55 15.42 -6.06
N ILE A 170 -5.54 14.54 -7.08
CA ILE A 170 -5.38 14.99 -8.48
C ILE A 170 -6.51 15.93 -8.87
N GLY A 171 -7.76 15.53 -8.62
CA GLY A 171 -8.94 16.32 -8.97
C GLY A 171 -9.35 17.36 -7.93
N ASN A 172 -8.71 17.39 -6.77
CA ASN A 172 -9.07 18.26 -5.64
C ASN A 172 -7.82 18.78 -4.94
N PRO A 173 -7.24 19.89 -5.42
CA PRO A 173 -6.11 20.54 -4.73
C PRO A 173 -6.42 20.91 -3.27
N ASP A 174 -7.68 21.13 -2.96
CA ASP A 174 -8.28 21.47 -1.67
C ASP A 174 -8.94 20.26 -0.96
N LEU A 175 -8.48 19.04 -1.25
CA LEU A 175 -9.11 17.78 -0.81
C LEU A 175 -9.40 17.76 0.70
N VAL A 176 -8.44 18.17 1.52
CA VAL A 176 -8.57 18.09 2.99
C VAL A 176 -9.73 18.95 3.47
N GLU A 177 -9.88 20.17 2.93
CA GLU A 177 -10.95 21.07 3.28
C GLU A 177 -12.30 20.55 2.79
N LYS A 178 -12.36 20.04 1.57
CA LYS A 178 -13.57 19.40 1.04
C LYS A 178 -14.04 18.23 1.88
N ILE A 179 -13.12 17.35 2.30
CA ILE A 179 -13.46 16.22 3.19
C ILE A 179 -13.95 16.75 4.55
N ARG A 180 -13.25 17.71 5.14
CA ARG A 180 -13.62 18.30 6.43
C ARG A 180 -15.02 18.91 6.43
N LEU A 181 -15.43 19.52 5.31
CA LEU A 181 -16.74 20.16 5.14
C LEU A 181 -17.81 19.24 4.54
N GLY A 182 -17.48 17.97 4.24
CA GLY A 182 -18.41 17.04 3.61
C GLY A 182 -18.80 17.41 2.19
N LEU A 183 -17.95 18.16 1.47
CA LEU A 183 -18.23 18.63 0.12
C LEU A 183 -18.01 17.51 -0.91
N ARG A 184 -18.66 17.67 -2.07
CA ARG A 184 -18.50 16.74 -3.18
C ARG A 184 -17.06 16.79 -3.72
N LEU A 185 -16.45 15.62 -3.88
CA LEU A 185 -15.14 15.49 -4.50
C LEU A 185 -15.26 15.43 -6.03
N THR A 186 -14.35 16.10 -6.71
CA THR A 186 -14.20 16.07 -8.18
C THR A 186 -13.39 14.84 -8.57
N GLU A 187 -13.94 14.02 -9.46
CA GLU A 187 -13.20 12.88 -10.01
C GLU A 187 -12.11 13.37 -10.96
N ARG A 188 -10.94 12.70 -10.89
CA ARG A 188 -9.86 12.96 -11.85
C ARG A 188 -10.26 12.49 -13.25
N ASN A 189 -9.75 13.12 -14.28
CA ASN A 189 -9.83 12.59 -15.63
C ASN A 189 -8.83 11.42 -15.76
N VAL A 190 -9.38 10.22 -16.00
CA VAL A 190 -8.56 8.99 -16.10
C VAL A 190 -7.66 9.00 -17.34
N GLU A 191 -8.12 9.60 -18.43
CA GLU A 191 -7.38 9.67 -19.71
C GLU A 191 -6.10 10.51 -19.63
N THR A 192 -6.09 11.52 -18.74
CA THR A 192 -4.93 12.37 -18.51
C THR A 192 -4.04 11.88 -17.37
N THR A 193 -4.48 10.87 -16.61
CA THR A 193 -3.70 10.29 -15.53
C THR A 193 -2.50 9.54 -16.10
N TYR A 194 -1.28 9.86 -15.64
CA TYR A 194 0.01 9.37 -16.13
C TYR A 194 0.35 9.83 -17.58
N SER A 195 -0.32 10.87 -18.07
CA SER A 195 0.08 11.52 -19.32
C SER A 195 1.35 12.38 -19.13
N ASN A 196 2.01 12.72 -20.25
CA ASN A 196 3.12 13.65 -20.23
C ASN A 196 2.59 15.09 -20.17
N GLY A 197 3.07 15.89 -19.22
CA GLY A 197 2.74 17.31 -19.10
C GLY A 197 1.82 17.63 -17.91
N PRO A 198 1.46 18.91 -17.74
CA PRO A 198 0.71 19.40 -16.59
C PRO A 198 -0.80 19.17 -16.69
N GLY A 199 -1.34 18.94 -17.90
CA GLY A 199 -2.77 18.75 -18.12
C GLY A 199 -3.30 17.55 -17.34
N GLY A 200 -4.41 17.76 -16.58
CA GLY A 200 -4.99 16.76 -15.71
C GLY A 200 -4.30 16.59 -14.36
N TYR A 201 -3.31 17.45 -14.03
CA TYR A 201 -2.64 17.48 -12.73
C TYR A 201 -2.62 18.84 -12.05
N THR A 202 -2.45 19.93 -12.82
CA THR A 202 -2.27 21.28 -12.28
C THR A 202 -3.37 22.26 -12.70
N ASP A 203 -4.34 21.80 -13.45
CA ASP A 203 -5.42 22.57 -14.07
C ASP A 203 -6.80 22.36 -13.41
N TYR A 204 -6.87 21.58 -12.34
CA TYR A 204 -8.08 21.46 -11.53
C TYR A 204 -8.28 22.70 -10.66
N PRO A 205 -9.47 23.29 -10.68
CA PRO A 205 -9.74 24.47 -9.86
C PRO A 205 -9.78 24.11 -8.37
N VAL A 206 -9.33 25.02 -7.54
CA VAL A 206 -9.67 25.04 -6.11
C VAL A 206 -11.16 25.37 -6.03
N GLY A 207 -11.94 24.55 -5.30
CA GLY A 207 -13.37 24.79 -5.16
C GLY A 207 -13.64 26.07 -4.40
N GLU A 208 -14.66 26.82 -4.81
CA GLU A 208 -15.21 27.86 -3.96
C GLU A 208 -15.86 27.17 -2.76
N VAL A 209 -15.37 27.46 -1.57
CA VAL A 209 -16.02 27.10 -0.31
C VAL A 209 -17.21 28.06 -0.16
N VAL A 210 -18.36 27.63 -0.68
CA VAL A 210 -19.61 28.40 -0.53
C VAL A 210 -20.31 27.93 0.74
#